data_d519fe70f25532d2f991088e16bcd6df
#
_entry.id   d519fe70f25532d2f991088e16bcd6df
#
_cell.length_a   1.000
_cell.length_b   1.000
_cell.length_c   1.000
_cell.angle_alpha   90.00
_cell.angle_beta   90.00
_cell.angle_gamma   90.00
#
_symmetry.space_group_name_H-M   'P 1'
#
loop_
_entity.id
_entity.type
_entity.pdbx_description
1 polymer ?
#
loop_
_entity_poly.entity_id
_entity_poly.type
_entity_poly.pdbx_seq_one_letter_code
_entity_poly.pdbx_strand_id
1 'polypeptide(L)'
;MPRIATEEAFSIPEHLAALLTLSKSTWDSLDLRLPRRSAVPGAPLYNALTDLDQGRLNLMDDNGVSMHLLSLTSPGVQMFDADLACEIASLANDRVAEAVQKHPSRFAALAAFAPQDPKRAVKEMERAIGKLKLHGFILNSHTHNEYLDDPKFWPILECAEALDRPIYIHPRCPSDQMAKPYADYGLYTAMWGFQAEVSVHCLRMILCGLFERFPKLKIVIGHMGES
;
A
#
# COMPACT_ATOMS: atom_id res chain seq x y z
N MET A 1 -19.99 10.89 17.31
CA MET A 1 -19.00 9.80 17.27
C MET A 1 -17.80 10.28 16.47
N PRO A 2 -16.56 9.97 16.86
CA PRO A 2 -15.39 10.31 16.07
C PRO A 2 -15.45 9.58 14.72
N ARG A 3 -15.09 10.28 13.63
CA ARG A 3 -14.92 9.66 12.31
C ARG A 3 -13.45 9.29 12.13
N ILE A 4 -13.19 8.05 11.80
CA ILE A 4 -11.85 7.55 11.48
C ILE A 4 -11.86 7.16 10.00
N ALA A 5 -11.02 7.80 9.20
CA ALA A 5 -10.81 7.41 7.81
C ALA A 5 -9.72 6.34 7.78
N THR A 6 -10.08 5.14 7.32
CA THR A 6 -9.25 3.94 7.45
C THR A 6 -8.39 3.64 6.22
N GLU A 7 -8.52 4.43 5.17
CA GLU A 7 -7.80 4.25 3.90
C GLU A 7 -7.36 5.60 3.34
N GLU A 8 -6.44 6.25 4.05
CA GLU A 8 -5.97 7.58 3.67
C GLU A 8 -4.59 7.52 3.02
N ALA A 9 -4.58 7.81 1.73
CA ALA A 9 -3.36 7.77 0.94
C ALA A 9 -2.38 8.89 1.33
N PHE A 10 -1.10 8.53 1.43
CA PHE A 10 0.00 9.48 1.42
C PHE A 10 1.09 9.04 0.44
N SER A 11 1.99 9.94 0.15
CA SER A 11 3.22 9.64 -0.57
C SER A 11 4.37 10.52 -0.08
N ILE A 12 5.56 10.21 -0.55
CA ILE A 12 6.75 11.03 -0.36
C ILE A 12 7.28 11.47 -1.74
N PRO A 13 7.96 12.63 -1.82
CA PRO A 13 8.49 13.11 -3.09
C PRO A 13 9.36 12.09 -3.83
N GLU A 14 10.17 11.33 -3.10
CA GLU A 14 11.08 10.31 -3.63
C GLU A 14 10.29 9.14 -4.28
N HIS A 15 9.20 8.69 -3.66
CA HIS A 15 8.33 7.66 -4.21
C HIS A 15 7.67 8.13 -5.52
N LEU A 16 7.12 9.34 -5.53
CA LEU A 16 6.48 9.91 -6.72
C LEU A 16 7.48 10.12 -7.85
N ALA A 17 8.71 10.58 -7.55
CA ALA A 17 9.78 10.74 -8.52
C ALA A 17 10.21 9.38 -9.12
N ALA A 18 10.33 8.35 -8.29
CA ALA A 18 10.64 6.99 -8.74
C ALA A 18 9.55 6.43 -9.67
N LEU A 19 8.26 6.59 -9.32
CA LEU A 19 7.14 6.20 -10.17
C LEU A 19 7.14 6.95 -11.50
N LEU A 20 7.46 8.24 -11.50
CA LEU A 20 7.54 9.04 -12.71
C LEU A 20 8.69 8.57 -13.63
N THR A 21 9.82 8.21 -13.04
CA THR A 21 10.97 7.65 -13.77
C THR A 21 10.61 6.30 -14.39
N LEU A 22 10.00 5.42 -13.62
CA LEU A 22 9.55 4.11 -14.09
C LEU A 22 8.52 4.25 -15.23
N SER A 23 7.60 5.21 -15.12
CA SER A 23 6.58 5.47 -16.14
C SER A 23 7.13 5.88 -17.51
N LYS A 24 8.35 6.40 -17.56
CA LYS A 24 9.02 6.76 -18.81
C LYS A 24 9.71 5.57 -19.47
N SER A 25 10.06 4.54 -18.70
CA SER A 25 10.76 3.34 -19.18
C SER A 25 9.84 2.18 -19.51
N THR A 26 8.70 2.09 -18.81
CA THR A 26 7.71 1.00 -18.94
C THR A 26 6.34 1.56 -19.32
N TRP A 27 6.20 1.96 -20.57
CA TRP A 27 5.06 2.74 -21.04
C TRP A 27 3.69 2.06 -20.92
N ASP A 28 3.61 0.76 -20.95
CA ASP A 28 2.36 0.02 -21.10
C ASP A 28 1.72 -0.46 -19.80
N SER A 29 2.33 -0.22 -18.63
CA SER A 29 1.72 -0.60 -17.37
C SER A 29 0.52 0.30 -17.05
N LEU A 30 -0.64 -0.31 -16.83
CA LEU A 30 -1.87 0.38 -16.43
C LEU A 30 -1.71 1.09 -15.10
N ASP A 31 -0.94 0.51 -14.17
CA ASP A 31 -0.65 1.09 -12.86
C ASP A 31 0.04 2.46 -12.92
N LEU A 32 0.82 2.71 -13.97
CA LEU A 32 1.56 3.96 -14.11
C LEU A 32 0.74 5.10 -14.75
N ARG A 33 -0.48 4.83 -15.17
CA ARG A 33 -1.36 5.88 -15.73
C ARG A 33 -1.86 6.86 -14.67
N LEU A 34 -2.17 6.36 -13.47
CA LEU A 34 -2.61 7.22 -12.34
C LEU A 34 -1.45 8.03 -11.74
N PRO A 35 -0.31 7.43 -11.38
CA PRO A 35 0.84 8.14 -10.82
C PRO A 35 1.36 9.29 -11.69
N ARG A 36 1.24 9.23 -13.00
CA ARG A 36 1.63 10.34 -13.89
C ARG A 36 0.96 11.65 -13.56
N ARG A 37 -0.28 11.62 -13.06
CA ARG A 37 -1.00 12.83 -12.66
C ARG A 37 -0.64 13.28 -11.25
N SER A 38 -0.41 12.33 -10.34
CA SER A 38 -0.07 12.60 -8.94
C SER A 38 1.41 12.93 -8.73
N ALA A 39 2.30 12.50 -9.64
CA ALA A 39 3.75 12.69 -9.50
C ALA A 39 4.27 14.04 -10.04
N VAL A 40 3.41 14.91 -10.53
CA VAL A 40 3.80 16.25 -11.00
C VAL A 40 3.96 17.19 -9.81
N PRO A 41 5.20 17.64 -9.48
CA PRO A 41 5.42 18.54 -8.36
C PRO A 41 4.57 19.81 -8.45
N GLY A 42 3.92 20.17 -7.34
CA GLY A 42 3.03 21.34 -7.26
C GLY A 42 1.61 21.12 -7.76
N ALA A 43 1.30 19.99 -8.40
CA ALA A 43 -0.08 19.66 -8.72
C ALA A 43 -0.92 19.44 -7.44
N PRO A 44 -2.24 19.75 -7.46
CA PRO A 44 -3.08 19.60 -6.26
C PRO A 44 -3.00 18.22 -5.61
N LEU A 45 -3.02 17.16 -6.41
CA LEU A 45 -2.94 15.79 -5.89
C LEU A 45 -1.55 15.47 -5.32
N TYR A 46 -0.46 15.95 -5.96
CA TYR A 46 0.90 15.85 -5.43
C TYR A 46 0.98 16.47 -4.04
N ASN A 47 0.52 17.71 -3.92
CA ASN A 47 0.57 18.44 -2.65
C ASN A 47 -0.28 17.74 -1.57
N ALA A 48 -1.47 17.27 -1.91
CA ALA A 48 -2.34 16.55 -0.97
C ALA A 48 -1.72 15.23 -0.48
N LEU A 49 -1.06 14.47 -1.36
CA LEU A 49 -0.42 13.21 -1.00
C LEU A 49 0.83 13.40 -0.14
N THR A 50 1.61 14.46 -0.39
CA THR A 50 2.86 14.72 0.31
C THR A 50 2.70 15.56 1.57
N ASP A 51 1.51 16.14 1.81
CA ASP A 51 1.23 16.88 3.04
C ASP A 51 0.86 15.90 4.16
N LEU A 52 1.76 15.77 5.12
CA LEU A 52 1.59 15.01 6.36
C LEU A 52 1.51 15.93 7.60
N ASP A 53 1.15 17.19 7.40
CA ASP A 53 1.12 18.20 8.46
C ASP A 53 -0.16 19.09 8.36
N GLN A 54 0.01 20.38 8.49
CA GLN A 54 -1.05 21.36 8.75
C GLN A 54 -2.15 21.39 7.67
N GLY A 55 -1.81 21.28 6.40
CA GLY A 55 -2.82 21.29 5.34
C GLY A 55 -3.75 20.08 5.43
N ARG A 56 -3.19 18.90 5.69
CA ARG A 56 -3.99 17.68 5.91
C ARG A 56 -4.85 17.78 7.17
N LEU A 57 -4.32 18.31 8.27
CA LEU A 57 -5.07 18.52 9.51
C LEU A 57 -6.25 19.48 9.30
N ASN A 58 -6.04 20.60 8.59
CA ASN A 58 -7.11 21.54 8.26
C ASN A 58 -8.22 20.85 7.45
N LEU A 59 -7.85 20.08 6.43
CA LEU A 59 -8.81 19.31 5.64
C LEU A 59 -9.62 18.32 6.49
N MET A 60 -8.98 17.66 7.44
CA MET A 60 -9.67 16.76 8.38
C MET A 60 -10.66 17.53 9.25
N ASP A 61 -10.25 18.69 9.78
CA ASP A 61 -11.11 19.53 10.62
C ASP A 61 -12.31 20.07 9.86
N ASP A 62 -12.11 20.57 8.65
CA ASP A 62 -13.17 21.08 7.77
C ASP A 62 -14.20 20.00 7.42
N ASN A 63 -13.81 18.73 7.41
CA ASN A 63 -14.68 17.60 7.09
C ASN A 63 -15.12 16.78 8.32
N GLY A 64 -14.75 17.20 9.53
CA GLY A 64 -15.12 16.53 10.78
C GLY A 64 -14.52 15.13 10.91
N VAL A 65 -13.31 14.92 10.37
CA VAL A 65 -12.55 13.66 10.48
C VAL A 65 -11.59 13.75 11.65
N SER A 66 -11.75 12.85 12.61
CA SER A 66 -10.97 12.85 13.83
C SER A 66 -9.59 12.23 13.66
N MET A 67 -9.47 11.18 12.86
CA MET A 67 -8.22 10.44 12.67
C MET A 67 -8.12 9.89 11.26
N HIS A 68 -6.91 9.90 10.69
CA HIS A 68 -6.54 9.19 9.47
C HIS A 68 -5.67 7.97 9.80
N LEU A 69 -5.98 6.82 9.20
CA LEU A 69 -5.04 5.70 9.08
C LEU A 69 -4.32 5.84 7.73
N LEU A 70 -3.08 6.31 7.79
CA LEU A 70 -2.27 6.64 6.63
C LEU A 70 -1.64 5.38 6.01
N SER A 71 -1.64 5.29 4.69
CA SER A 71 -0.98 4.22 3.95
C SER A 71 -0.32 4.74 2.66
N LEU A 72 0.82 4.15 2.29
CA LEU A 72 1.51 4.54 1.06
C LEU A 72 0.63 4.26 -0.15
N THR A 73 0.39 5.29 -0.97
CA THR A 73 -0.54 5.22 -2.11
C THR A 73 -0.17 4.14 -3.12
N SER A 74 -1.19 3.55 -3.74
CA SER A 74 -1.01 2.61 -4.87
C SER A 74 -0.22 3.27 -6.03
N PRO A 75 0.65 2.53 -6.73
CA PRO A 75 0.90 1.09 -6.63
C PRO A 75 1.92 0.69 -5.54
N GLY A 76 2.23 1.57 -4.60
CA GLY A 76 3.21 1.33 -3.55
C GLY A 76 4.62 1.06 -4.09
N VAL A 77 5.37 0.21 -3.40
CA VAL A 77 6.73 -0.17 -3.81
C VAL A 77 6.78 -1.42 -4.69
N GLN A 78 5.64 -2.05 -4.97
CA GLN A 78 5.54 -3.36 -5.63
C GLN A 78 5.96 -3.35 -7.11
N MET A 79 6.14 -2.18 -7.71
CA MET A 79 6.58 -2.04 -9.11
C MET A 79 8.08 -1.87 -9.28
N PHE A 80 8.81 -1.55 -8.22
CA PHE A 80 10.25 -1.31 -8.28
C PHE A 80 11.05 -2.62 -8.23
N ASP A 81 12.34 -2.56 -8.58
CA ASP A 81 13.27 -3.62 -8.21
C ASP A 81 13.44 -3.70 -6.69
N ALA A 82 14.04 -4.79 -6.22
CA ALA A 82 14.13 -5.07 -4.79
C ALA A 82 14.89 -4.00 -4.00
N ASP A 83 15.94 -3.42 -4.57
CA ASP A 83 16.77 -2.43 -3.88
C ASP A 83 16.03 -1.12 -3.70
N LEU A 84 15.48 -0.58 -4.78
CA LEU A 84 14.70 0.65 -4.74
C LEU A 84 13.41 0.47 -3.91
N ALA A 85 12.75 -0.68 -4.02
CA ALA A 85 11.55 -0.98 -3.23
C ALA A 85 11.84 -0.95 -1.73
N CYS A 86 12.94 -1.55 -1.27
CA CYS A 86 13.35 -1.53 0.12
C CYS A 86 13.73 -0.12 0.61
N GLU A 87 14.46 0.64 -0.21
CA GLU A 87 14.85 2.01 0.11
C GLU A 87 13.62 2.91 0.28
N ILE A 88 12.72 2.91 -0.71
CA ILE A 88 11.51 3.75 -0.69
C ILE A 88 10.56 3.32 0.45
N ALA A 89 10.40 2.01 0.71
CA ALA A 89 9.58 1.55 1.83
C ALA A 89 10.10 2.08 3.16
N SER A 90 11.41 1.94 3.40
CA SER A 90 12.05 2.42 4.63
C SER A 90 11.90 3.93 4.80
N LEU A 91 12.15 4.70 3.75
CA LEU A 91 12.05 6.16 3.78
C LEU A 91 10.59 6.63 4.01
N ALA A 92 9.63 5.99 3.35
CA ALA A 92 8.21 6.30 3.53
C ALA A 92 7.74 5.99 4.97
N ASN A 93 8.20 4.89 5.53
CA ASN A 93 7.89 4.51 6.91
C ASN A 93 8.48 5.51 7.92
N ASP A 94 9.70 5.98 7.71
CA ASP A 94 10.31 7.02 8.57
C ASP A 94 9.49 8.31 8.52
N ARG A 95 9.14 8.79 7.33
CA ARG A 95 8.35 10.02 7.17
C ARG A 95 6.96 9.93 7.78
N VAL A 96 6.25 8.82 7.58
CA VAL A 96 4.92 8.69 8.18
C VAL A 96 4.98 8.49 9.68
N ALA A 97 6.02 7.83 10.20
CA ALA A 97 6.23 7.69 11.65
C ALA A 97 6.50 9.04 12.33
N GLU A 98 7.30 9.93 11.71
CA GLU A 98 7.48 11.30 12.17
C GLU A 98 6.14 12.05 12.28
N ALA A 99 5.29 11.92 11.25
CA ALA A 99 3.96 12.54 11.26
C ALA A 99 3.05 11.98 12.37
N VAL A 100 3.06 10.66 12.56
CA VAL A 100 2.31 10.00 13.65
C VAL A 100 2.82 10.46 15.04
N GLN A 101 4.13 10.55 15.22
CA GLN A 101 4.73 11.03 16.49
C GLN A 101 4.39 12.50 16.74
N LYS A 102 4.33 13.32 15.71
CA LYS A 102 3.97 14.74 15.83
C LYS A 102 2.48 14.93 16.15
N HIS A 103 1.61 14.08 15.61
CA HIS A 103 0.16 14.19 15.73
C HIS A 103 -0.50 12.86 16.15
N PRO A 104 -0.16 12.27 17.32
CA PRO A 104 -0.54 10.91 17.68
C PRO A 104 -2.05 10.68 17.90
N SER A 105 -2.81 11.76 18.14
CA SER A 105 -4.27 11.71 18.25
C SER A 105 -4.99 11.89 16.90
N ARG A 106 -4.24 12.22 15.84
CA ARG A 106 -4.80 12.53 14.53
C ARG A 106 -4.36 11.53 13.46
N PHE A 107 -3.18 10.94 13.60
CA PHE A 107 -2.63 10.01 12.63
C PHE A 107 -2.29 8.65 13.26
N ALA A 108 -2.66 7.60 12.57
CA ALA A 108 -2.12 6.27 12.66
C ALA A 108 -1.59 5.90 11.27
N ALA A 109 -0.72 4.89 11.16
CA ALA A 109 -0.20 4.53 9.85
C ALA A 109 0.11 3.04 9.72
N LEU A 110 0.03 2.56 8.46
CA LEU A 110 0.46 1.24 8.01
C LEU A 110 1.83 1.36 7.35
N ALA A 111 2.72 0.44 7.69
CA ALA A 111 4.07 0.39 7.13
C ALA A 111 4.07 -0.23 5.73
N ALA A 112 4.78 0.37 4.81
CA ALA A 112 5.15 -0.24 3.54
C ALA A 112 6.29 -1.25 3.75
N PHE A 113 6.34 -2.28 2.92
CA PHE A 113 7.42 -3.26 2.86
C PHE A 113 7.62 -3.75 1.43
N ALA A 114 8.77 -4.32 1.11
CA ALA A 114 9.14 -4.74 -0.23
C ALA A 114 9.09 -6.27 -0.39
N PRO A 115 7.97 -6.86 -0.86
CA PRO A 115 7.86 -8.31 -1.04
C PRO A 115 8.89 -8.89 -2.03
N GLN A 116 9.47 -8.06 -2.89
CA GLN A 116 10.51 -8.43 -3.84
C GLN A 116 11.75 -9.06 -3.17
N ASP A 117 12.01 -8.71 -1.90
CA ASP A 117 13.00 -9.35 -1.04
C ASP A 117 12.37 -9.68 0.32
N PRO A 118 11.83 -10.89 0.50
CA PRO A 118 11.13 -11.26 1.74
C PRO A 118 11.99 -11.17 3.00
N LYS A 119 13.31 -11.38 2.89
CA LYS A 119 14.23 -11.27 4.05
C LYS A 119 14.39 -9.82 4.51
N ARG A 120 14.53 -8.90 3.56
CA ARG A 120 14.60 -7.46 3.86
C ARG A 120 13.23 -6.91 4.29
N ALA A 121 12.16 -7.41 3.68
CA ALA A 121 10.79 -7.07 4.07
C ALA A 121 10.52 -7.39 5.55
N VAL A 122 10.88 -8.60 6.01
CA VAL A 122 10.74 -9.00 7.41
C VAL A 122 11.49 -8.04 8.35
N LYS A 123 12.74 -7.69 8.03
CA LYS A 123 13.52 -6.75 8.84
C LYS A 123 12.86 -5.36 8.93
N GLU A 124 12.32 -4.89 7.82
CA GLU A 124 11.60 -3.61 7.79
C GLU A 124 10.29 -3.67 8.57
N MET A 125 9.54 -4.76 8.46
CA MET A 125 8.32 -4.99 9.24
C MET A 125 8.59 -4.99 10.76
N GLU A 126 9.62 -5.71 11.19
CA GLU A 126 10.06 -5.70 12.59
C GLU A 126 10.50 -4.30 13.05
N ARG A 127 11.23 -3.55 12.21
CA ARG A 127 11.63 -2.17 12.48
C ARG A 127 10.42 -1.25 12.62
N ALA A 128 9.47 -1.36 11.70
CA ALA A 128 8.28 -0.52 11.65
C ALA A 128 7.42 -0.65 12.91
N ILE A 129 7.22 -1.88 13.38
CA ILE A 129 6.43 -2.11 14.60
C ILE A 129 7.27 -1.86 15.87
N GLY A 130 8.50 -2.40 15.90
CA GLY A 130 9.35 -2.36 17.10
C GLY A 130 9.89 -0.97 17.42
N LYS A 131 10.41 -0.27 16.40
CA LYS A 131 11.07 1.04 16.55
C LYS A 131 10.16 2.21 16.22
N LEU A 132 9.49 2.16 15.05
CA LEU A 132 8.68 3.27 14.55
C LEU A 132 7.27 3.31 15.16
N LYS A 133 6.83 2.23 15.81
CA LYS A 133 5.51 2.10 16.45
C LYS A 133 4.33 2.26 15.50
N LEU A 134 4.50 1.85 14.25
CA LEU A 134 3.42 1.80 13.27
C LEU A 134 2.42 0.67 13.60
N HIS A 135 1.24 0.68 12.98
CA HIS A 135 0.07 -0.04 13.48
C HIS A 135 -0.23 -1.34 12.73
N GLY A 136 0.38 -1.56 11.60
CA GLY A 136 0.20 -2.73 10.72
C GLY A 136 0.95 -2.50 9.42
N PHE A 137 0.56 -3.21 8.37
CA PHE A 137 1.28 -3.24 7.09
C PHE A 137 0.35 -2.96 5.93
N ILE A 138 0.83 -2.28 4.89
CA ILE A 138 0.14 -2.06 3.62
C ILE A 138 0.82 -2.86 2.50
N LEU A 139 0.00 -3.60 1.74
CA LEU A 139 0.41 -4.25 0.51
C LEU A 139 -0.53 -3.79 -0.61
N ASN A 140 0.02 -3.26 -1.69
CA ASN A 140 -0.77 -2.92 -2.87
C ASN A 140 -0.88 -4.13 -3.80
N SER A 141 -1.68 -5.12 -3.41
CA SER A 141 -1.97 -6.39 -4.06
C SER A 141 -0.73 -7.11 -4.63
N HIS A 142 -0.71 -7.48 -5.91
CA HIS A 142 0.35 -8.29 -6.49
C HIS A 142 1.71 -7.57 -6.55
N THR A 143 2.80 -8.34 -6.47
CA THR A 143 4.17 -7.86 -6.68
C THR A 143 4.74 -8.51 -7.92
N HIS A 144 4.99 -7.75 -8.99
CA HIS A 144 5.45 -8.27 -10.29
C HIS A 144 4.58 -9.44 -10.81
N ASN A 145 3.25 -9.29 -10.74
CA ASN A 145 2.26 -10.31 -11.13
C ASN A 145 2.23 -11.57 -10.24
N GLU A 146 2.84 -11.53 -9.05
CA GLU A 146 2.86 -12.64 -8.09
C GLU A 146 2.07 -12.27 -6.84
N TYR A 147 1.49 -13.29 -6.20
CA TYR A 147 0.57 -13.15 -5.08
C TYR A 147 1.12 -13.81 -3.81
N LEU A 148 0.59 -13.43 -2.64
CA LEU A 148 1.07 -13.92 -1.34
C LEU A 148 0.88 -15.42 -1.09
N ASP A 149 0.13 -16.13 -1.93
CA ASP A 149 0.00 -17.59 -1.87
C ASP A 149 1.29 -18.32 -2.28
N ASP A 150 2.21 -17.67 -3.00
CA ASP A 150 3.52 -18.25 -3.29
C ASP A 150 4.34 -18.43 -2.00
N PRO A 151 4.86 -19.65 -1.72
CA PRO A 151 5.62 -19.94 -0.52
C PRO A 151 6.83 -19.03 -0.27
N LYS A 152 7.39 -18.39 -1.28
CA LYS A 152 8.50 -17.44 -1.11
C LYS A 152 8.13 -16.23 -0.24
N PHE A 153 6.83 -15.85 -0.21
CA PHE A 153 6.32 -14.74 0.60
C PHE A 153 5.94 -15.16 2.03
N TRP A 154 5.89 -16.45 2.34
CA TRP A 154 5.46 -16.92 3.65
C TRP A 154 6.25 -16.38 4.84
N PRO A 155 7.58 -16.08 4.74
CA PRO A 155 8.28 -15.39 5.82
C PRO A 155 7.67 -14.03 6.21
N ILE A 156 7.06 -13.32 5.25
CA ILE A 156 6.34 -12.05 5.48
C ILE A 156 5.08 -12.30 6.31
N LEU A 157 4.32 -13.35 5.96
CA LEU A 157 3.08 -13.73 6.63
C LEU A 157 3.33 -14.21 8.06
N GLU A 158 4.37 -15.04 8.24
CA GLU A 158 4.84 -15.48 9.54
C GLU A 158 5.25 -14.31 10.44
N CYS A 159 5.97 -13.35 9.88
CA CYS A 159 6.36 -12.14 10.60
C CYS A 159 5.14 -11.30 11.02
N ALA A 160 4.18 -11.10 10.13
CA ALA A 160 2.96 -10.34 10.45
C ALA A 160 2.15 -11.03 11.56
N GLU A 161 2.01 -12.36 11.50
CA GLU A 161 1.35 -13.15 12.54
C GLU A 161 2.10 -13.06 13.88
N ALA A 162 3.43 -13.22 13.88
CA ALA A 162 4.26 -13.15 15.08
C ALA A 162 4.22 -11.78 15.76
N LEU A 163 4.14 -10.71 14.96
CA LEU A 163 4.00 -9.34 15.45
C LEU A 163 2.57 -8.98 15.87
N ASP A 164 1.62 -9.88 15.64
CA ASP A 164 0.18 -9.65 15.86
C ASP A 164 -0.34 -8.39 15.17
N ARG A 165 0.09 -8.15 13.92
CA ARG A 165 -0.28 -6.97 13.14
C ARG A 165 -0.93 -7.36 11.82
N PRO A 166 -1.98 -6.63 11.39
CA PRO A 166 -2.66 -6.91 10.13
C PRO A 166 -1.81 -6.53 8.93
N ILE A 167 -2.00 -7.27 7.83
CA ILE A 167 -1.65 -6.83 6.50
C ILE A 167 -2.93 -6.33 5.83
N TYR A 168 -2.94 -5.07 5.45
CA TYR A 168 -3.99 -4.44 4.68
C TYR A 168 -3.68 -4.59 3.19
N ILE A 169 -4.52 -5.28 2.46
CA ILE A 169 -4.39 -5.45 1.01
C ILE A 169 -5.19 -4.36 0.33
N HIS A 170 -4.50 -3.37 -0.19
CA HIS A 170 -5.07 -2.31 -1.00
C HIS A 170 -5.07 -2.73 -2.48
N PRO A 171 -6.12 -2.46 -3.26
CA PRO A 171 -6.14 -2.77 -4.67
C PRO A 171 -5.12 -1.96 -5.48
N ARG A 172 -4.80 -2.51 -6.64
CA ARG A 172 -4.10 -1.85 -7.74
C ARG A 172 -4.67 -2.36 -9.06
N CYS A 173 -4.18 -1.86 -10.19
CA CYS A 173 -4.57 -2.41 -11.47
C CYS A 173 -4.28 -3.92 -11.52
N PRO A 174 -5.12 -4.70 -12.20
CA PRO A 174 -4.91 -6.15 -12.33
C PRO A 174 -3.54 -6.50 -12.89
N SER A 175 -3.04 -7.68 -12.52
CA SER A 175 -1.83 -8.24 -13.12
C SER A 175 -1.91 -8.25 -14.65
N ASP A 176 -0.78 -8.17 -15.34
CA ASP A 176 -0.73 -8.04 -16.81
C ASP A 176 -1.56 -9.12 -17.54
N GLN A 177 -1.62 -10.33 -16.97
CA GLN A 177 -2.41 -11.41 -17.54
C GLN A 177 -3.92 -11.18 -17.41
N MET A 178 -4.36 -10.50 -16.36
CA MET A 178 -5.77 -10.19 -16.13
C MET A 178 -6.19 -8.85 -16.76
N ALA A 179 -5.26 -7.94 -16.98
CA ALA A 179 -5.54 -6.57 -17.40
C ALA A 179 -6.08 -6.46 -18.84
N LYS A 180 -5.67 -7.37 -19.73
CA LYS A 180 -5.98 -7.29 -21.15
C LYS A 180 -7.46 -7.13 -21.48
N PRO A 181 -8.40 -7.93 -20.93
CA PRO A 181 -9.83 -7.77 -21.21
C PRO A 181 -10.46 -6.52 -20.61
N TYR A 182 -9.75 -5.82 -19.72
CA TYR A 182 -10.25 -4.62 -19.04
C TYR A 182 -9.77 -3.31 -19.67
N ALA A 183 -8.71 -3.37 -20.49
CA ALA A 183 -8.03 -2.18 -20.99
C ALA A 183 -8.89 -1.34 -21.95
N ASP A 184 -9.64 -2.00 -22.83
CA ASP A 184 -10.38 -1.35 -23.92
C ASP A 184 -11.49 -0.41 -23.44
N TYR A 185 -12.12 -0.72 -22.30
CA TYR A 185 -13.22 0.05 -21.71
C TYR A 185 -12.84 0.79 -20.44
N GLY A 186 -11.55 0.84 -20.09
CA GLY A 186 -11.10 1.51 -18.86
C GLY A 186 -11.49 0.77 -17.57
N LEU A 187 -11.83 -0.52 -17.65
CA LEU A 187 -12.28 -1.32 -16.51
C LEU A 187 -11.16 -1.73 -15.55
N TYR A 188 -9.91 -1.34 -15.81
CA TYR A 188 -8.74 -1.74 -15.05
C TYR A 188 -8.53 -1.01 -13.71
N THR A 189 -9.39 -0.02 -13.41
CA THR A 189 -9.33 0.76 -12.16
C THR A 189 -10.50 0.45 -11.23
N ALA A 190 -10.89 1.41 -10.40
CA ALA A 190 -11.93 1.30 -9.38
C ALA A 190 -13.32 0.85 -9.90
N MET A 191 -13.58 0.95 -11.21
CA MET A 191 -14.87 0.49 -11.75
C MET A 191 -15.03 -1.03 -11.68
N TRP A 192 -13.92 -1.79 -11.86
CA TRP A 192 -13.94 -3.26 -11.83
C TRP A 192 -12.59 -3.89 -11.51
N GLY A 193 -11.50 -3.39 -12.11
CA GLY A 193 -10.19 -4.04 -12.08
C GLY A 193 -9.64 -4.19 -10.66
N PHE A 194 -9.83 -3.20 -9.80
CA PHE A 194 -9.40 -3.25 -8.41
C PHE A 194 -10.10 -4.37 -7.65
N GLN A 195 -11.40 -4.48 -7.80
CA GLN A 195 -12.21 -5.53 -7.21
C GLN A 195 -11.77 -6.93 -7.70
N ALA A 196 -11.65 -7.11 -9.00
CA ALA A 196 -11.24 -8.38 -9.59
C ALA A 196 -9.84 -8.81 -9.11
N GLU A 197 -8.90 -7.88 -9.02
CA GLU A 197 -7.53 -8.12 -8.57
C GLU A 197 -7.48 -8.58 -7.11
N VAL A 198 -8.09 -7.82 -6.20
CA VAL A 198 -8.09 -8.16 -4.78
C VAL A 198 -8.86 -9.44 -4.50
N SER A 199 -10.00 -9.65 -5.18
CA SER A 199 -10.79 -10.90 -5.04
C SER A 199 -9.97 -12.12 -5.43
N VAL A 200 -9.25 -12.07 -6.55
CA VAL A 200 -8.36 -13.18 -6.97
C VAL A 200 -7.25 -13.39 -5.94
N HIS A 201 -6.62 -12.33 -5.45
CA HIS A 201 -5.57 -12.44 -4.44
C HIS A 201 -6.09 -13.13 -3.17
N CYS A 202 -7.24 -12.68 -2.66
CA CYS A 202 -7.85 -13.26 -1.46
C CYS A 202 -8.24 -14.73 -1.65
N LEU A 203 -8.89 -15.07 -2.77
CA LEU A 203 -9.26 -16.46 -3.06
C LEU A 203 -8.04 -17.37 -3.17
N ARG A 204 -6.94 -16.91 -3.78
CA ARG A 204 -5.68 -17.66 -3.85
C ARG A 204 -5.14 -17.94 -2.45
N MET A 205 -5.12 -16.96 -1.55
CA MET A 205 -4.67 -17.14 -0.16
C MET A 205 -5.56 -18.13 0.62
N ILE A 206 -6.86 -18.10 0.40
CA ILE A 206 -7.79 -19.06 1.03
C ILE A 206 -7.55 -20.48 0.51
N LEU A 207 -7.52 -20.63 -0.82
CA LEU A 207 -7.48 -21.95 -1.46
C LEU A 207 -6.12 -22.65 -1.33
N CYS A 208 -5.03 -21.93 -1.10
CA CYS A 208 -3.73 -22.53 -0.86
C CYS A 208 -3.53 -23.05 0.57
N GLY A 209 -4.53 -22.91 1.46
CA GLY A 209 -4.43 -23.34 2.85
C GLY A 209 -3.60 -22.41 3.74
N LEU A 210 -3.48 -21.14 3.34
CA LEU A 210 -2.63 -20.17 4.06
C LEU A 210 -3.13 -19.94 5.50
N PHE A 211 -4.44 -19.86 5.70
CA PHE A 211 -5.02 -19.59 7.02
C PHE A 211 -5.01 -20.82 7.95
N GLU A 212 -4.90 -22.04 7.41
CA GLU A 212 -4.60 -23.24 8.20
C GLU A 212 -3.16 -23.23 8.69
N ARG A 213 -2.24 -22.70 7.87
CA ARG A 213 -0.83 -22.59 8.23
C ARG A 213 -0.56 -21.42 9.19
N PHE A 214 -1.23 -20.30 9.01
CA PHE A 214 -1.08 -19.08 9.80
C PHE A 214 -2.43 -18.69 10.43
N PRO A 215 -2.90 -19.43 11.47
CA PRO A 215 -4.27 -19.30 11.98
C PRO A 215 -4.54 -18.00 12.75
N LYS A 216 -3.50 -17.24 13.11
CA LYS A 216 -3.63 -15.94 13.78
C LYS A 216 -3.35 -14.77 12.84
N LEU A 217 -3.01 -15.03 11.58
CA LEU A 217 -2.77 -14.00 10.58
C LEU A 217 -4.02 -13.16 10.37
N LYS A 218 -3.83 -11.84 10.37
CA LYS A 218 -4.92 -10.88 10.14
C LYS A 218 -4.73 -10.23 8.76
N ILE A 219 -5.70 -10.45 7.89
CA ILE A 219 -5.78 -9.78 6.59
C ILE A 219 -6.96 -8.81 6.62
N VAL A 220 -6.73 -7.60 6.18
CA VAL A 220 -7.77 -6.58 5.97
C VAL A 220 -7.85 -6.32 4.48
N ILE A 221 -9.05 -6.37 3.92
CA ILE A 221 -9.29 -6.11 2.51
C ILE A 221 -9.73 -4.66 2.35
N GLY A 222 -9.04 -3.93 1.51
CA GLY A 222 -9.32 -2.54 1.19
C GLY A 222 -10.66 -2.33 0.49
N HIS A 223 -11.02 -1.06 0.22
CA HIS A 223 -12.23 -0.67 -0.50
C HIS A 223 -13.49 -1.42 -0.05
N MET A 224 -13.66 -1.60 1.26
CA MET A 224 -14.83 -2.28 1.86
C MET A 224 -15.01 -3.75 1.45
N GLY A 225 -13.93 -4.42 1.02
CA GLY A 225 -13.95 -5.81 0.64
C GLY A 225 -14.15 -6.07 -0.85
N GLU A 226 -14.36 -5.03 -1.65
CA GLU A 226 -14.38 -4.99 -3.13
C GLU A 226 -15.48 -5.81 -3.81
N SER A 227 -16.10 -6.81 -3.23
CA SER A 227 -17.09 -7.67 -3.89
C SER A 227 -18.26 -8.03 -2.97
#